data_f60930bb9d0b9827c8f9f2a2ba3b4f08
#
_entry.id   f60930bb9d0b9827c8f9f2a2ba3b4f08
#
_cell.length_a   1.000
_cell.length_b   1.000
_cell.length_c   1.000
_cell.angle_alpha   90.00
_cell.angle_beta   90.00
_cell.angle_gamma   90.00
#
_symmetry.space_group_name_H-M   'P 1'
#
loop_
_entity.id
_entity.type
_entity.pdbx_description
1 polymer ?
#
loop_
_entity_poly.entity_id
_entity_poly.type
_entity_poly.pdbx_seq_one_letter_code
_entity_poly.pdbx_strand_id
1 'polypeptide(L)'
;VLGIVALSGRGAYNASKYAIEGLCDTLRLELKETPIEMITLNTGPITSDFRKNAIIKLKENIDINHSRFKEKYENSLAGTAKGVPFNEEAIAVAKIVHKIIEAKNPKPRYYITKATYLLGALKRVLSTGLLDKILSRI
;
A
#
# COMPACT_ATOMS: atom_id res chain seq x y z
N VAL A 1 -2.06 0.95 0.04
CA VAL A 1 -1.61 2.35 0.21
C VAL A 1 -0.44 2.70 -0.70
N LEU A 2 0.53 1.79 -0.90
CA LEU A 2 1.75 2.02 -1.70
C LEU A 2 1.54 1.99 -3.24
N GLY A 3 0.33 1.85 -3.71
CA GLY A 3 -0.09 2.19 -5.07
C GLY A 3 -0.60 3.63 -5.22
N ILE A 4 -0.71 4.37 -4.09
CA ILE A 4 -1.19 5.76 -4.07
C ILE A 4 -0.08 6.73 -3.69
N VAL A 5 0.71 6.39 -2.67
CA VAL A 5 1.88 7.15 -2.21
C VAL A 5 3.11 6.27 -2.24
N ALA A 6 4.29 6.88 -2.39
CA ALA A 6 5.57 6.17 -2.38
C ALA A 6 6.27 6.37 -1.03
N LEU A 7 6.87 5.32 -0.49
CA LEU A 7 7.75 5.40 0.67
C LEU A 7 9.17 5.04 0.27
N SER A 8 10.14 5.71 0.87
CA SER A 8 11.54 5.50 0.56
C SER A 8 12.01 4.08 0.94
N GLY A 9 13.02 3.54 0.23
CA GLY A 9 13.53 2.19 0.43
C GLY A 9 12.65 1.07 -0.13
N ARG A 10 11.57 1.39 -0.88
CA ARG A 10 10.60 0.43 -1.42
C ARG A 10 10.31 0.65 -2.89
N GLY A 11 11.30 1.12 -3.67
CA GLY A 11 11.12 1.53 -5.06
C GLY A 11 10.45 0.48 -5.94
N ALA A 12 11.01 -0.73 -6.04
CA ALA A 12 10.43 -1.81 -6.84
C ALA A 12 9.02 -2.21 -6.38
N TYR A 13 8.79 -2.27 -5.06
CA TYR A 13 7.46 -2.55 -4.51
C TYR A 13 6.46 -1.44 -4.83
N ASN A 14 6.84 -0.18 -4.65
CA ASN A 14 5.99 0.95 -5.01
C ASN A 14 5.65 0.90 -6.51
N ALA A 15 6.64 0.70 -7.39
CA ALA A 15 6.43 0.60 -8.82
C ALA A 15 5.42 -0.50 -9.19
N SER A 16 5.55 -1.70 -8.60
CA SER A 16 4.62 -2.80 -8.84
C SER A 16 3.19 -2.45 -8.41
N LYS A 17 3.01 -1.74 -7.29
CA LYS A 17 1.68 -1.36 -6.81
C LYS A 17 1.04 -0.23 -7.62
N TYR A 18 1.84 0.73 -8.10
CA TYR A 18 1.37 1.76 -9.03
C TYR A 18 0.98 1.16 -10.39
N ALA A 19 1.75 0.17 -10.88
CA ALA A 19 1.40 -0.54 -12.11
C ALA A 19 0.04 -1.26 -12.00
N ILE A 20 -0.25 -1.90 -10.86
CA ILE A 20 -1.56 -2.52 -10.60
C ILE A 20 -2.68 -1.48 -10.61
N GLU A 21 -2.49 -0.31 -9.99
CA GLU A 21 -3.50 0.76 -10.01
C GLU A 21 -3.80 1.22 -11.45
N GLY A 22 -2.75 1.46 -12.26
CA GLY A 22 -2.91 1.85 -13.66
C GLY A 22 -3.60 0.77 -14.49
N LEU A 23 -3.21 -0.50 -14.31
CA LEU A 23 -3.86 -1.63 -14.97
C LEU A 23 -5.34 -1.75 -14.60
N CYS A 24 -5.68 -1.65 -13.32
CA CYS A 24 -7.07 -1.69 -12.86
C CYS A 24 -7.89 -0.51 -13.40
N ASP A 25 -7.31 0.67 -13.47
CA ASP A 25 -7.98 1.85 -14.05
C ASP A 25 -8.24 1.65 -15.55
N THR A 26 -7.28 1.08 -16.30
CA THR A 26 -7.44 0.72 -17.73
C THR A 26 -8.54 -0.32 -17.92
N LEU A 27 -8.44 -1.45 -17.20
CA LEU A 27 -9.44 -2.53 -17.29
C LEU A 27 -10.86 -2.05 -16.95
N ARG A 28 -11.00 -1.15 -16.00
CA ARG A 28 -12.32 -0.58 -15.65
C ARG A 28 -12.93 0.20 -16.82
N LEU A 29 -12.10 0.89 -17.61
CA LEU A 29 -12.56 1.61 -18.80
C LEU A 29 -12.90 0.64 -19.95
N GLU A 30 -12.06 -0.37 -20.16
CA GLU A 30 -12.25 -1.39 -21.21
C GLU A 30 -13.48 -2.27 -20.96
N LEU A 31 -13.76 -2.59 -19.70
CA LEU A 31 -14.88 -3.45 -19.30
C LEU A 31 -16.22 -2.72 -19.17
N LYS A 32 -16.28 -1.41 -19.43
CA LYS A 32 -17.46 -0.55 -19.20
C LYS A 32 -18.75 -1.08 -19.85
N GLU A 33 -18.64 -1.70 -21.03
CA GLU A 33 -19.78 -2.24 -21.78
C GLU A 33 -20.06 -3.72 -21.44
N THR A 34 -19.46 -4.23 -20.37
CA THR A 34 -19.62 -5.62 -19.91
C THR A 34 -20.26 -5.65 -18.51
N PRO A 35 -20.81 -6.79 -18.07
CA PRO A 35 -21.30 -6.95 -16.70
C PRO A 35 -20.18 -7.16 -15.66
N ILE A 36 -18.93 -6.94 -16.02
CA ILE A 36 -17.76 -7.15 -15.13
C ILE A 36 -17.40 -5.85 -14.43
N GLU A 37 -17.38 -5.86 -13.11
CA GLU A 37 -16.97 -4.74 -12.28
C GLU A 37 -15.51 -4.88 -11.81
N MET A 38 -14.63 -3.97 -12.25
CA MET A 38 -13.24 -3.91 -11.79
C MET A 38 -13.12 -3.01 -10.55
N ILE A 39 -12.84 -3.61 -9.40
CA ILE A 39 -12.80 -2.94 -8.11
C ILE A 39 -11.41 -3.03 -7.48
N THR A 40 -10.85 -1.89 -7.10
CA THR A 40 -9.54 -1.83 -6.43
C THR A 40 -9.71 -1.73 -4.91
N LEU A 41 -9.02 -2.61 -4.16
CA LEU A 41 -8.95 -2.57 -2.70
C LEU A 41 -7.58 -2.04 -2.25
N ASN A 42 -7.57 -0.86 -1.68
CA ASN A 42 -6.37 -0.26 -1.09
C ASN A 42 -6.34 -0.56 0.42
N THR A 43 -5.77 -1.69 0.80
CA THR A 43 -5.86 -2.23 2.16
C THR A 43 -5.13 -1.38 3.20
N GLY A 44 -3.92 -0.93 2.92
CA GLY A 44 -3.05 -0.31 3.92
C GLY A 44 -2.33 -1.34 4.81
N PRO A 45 -1.94 -0.96 6.04
CA PRO A 45 -1.34 -1.89 7.00
C PRO A 45 -2.37 -2.91 7.49
N ILE A 46 -2.10 -4.20 7.26
CA ILE A 46 -2.91 -5.33 7.72
C ILE A 46 -2.00 -6.33 8.41
N THR A 47 -2.45 -6.89 9.53
CA THR A 47 -1.76 -7.95 10.26
C THR A 47 -1.61 -9.18 9.35
N SER A 48 -0.37 -9.56 9.05
CA SER A 48 -0.02 -10.70 8.20
C SER A 48 1.46 -11.03 8.31
N ASP A 49 1.88 -12.18 7.79
CA ASP A 49 3.29 -12.59 7.71
C ASP A 49 4.09 -11.85 6.63
N PHE A 50 3.47 -10.95 5.87
CA PHE A 50 4.12 -10.22 4.79
C PHE A 50 5.42 -9.53 5.23
N ARG A 51 5.39 -8.82 6.38
CA ARG A 51 6.56 -8.12 6.92
C ARG A 51 7.66 -9.09 7.35
N LYS A 52 7.30 -10.17 8.03
CA LYS A 52 8.23 -11.23 8.42
C LYS A 52 8.93 -11.83 7.20
N ASN A 53 8.15 -12.18 6.18
CA ASN A 53 8.69 -12.74 4.94
C ASN A 53 9.55 -11.72 4.17
N ALA A 54 9.17 -10.43 4.16
CA ALA A 54 9.95 -9.38 3.55
C ALA A 54 11.31 -9.18 4.21
N ILE A 55 11.40 -9.30 5.55
CA ILE A 55 12.67 -9.25 6.30
C ILE A 55 13.57 -10.43 5.95
N ILE A 56 13.02 -11.64 5.85
CA ILE A 56 13.78 -12.82 5.45
C ILE A 56 14.39 -12.57 4.07
N LYS A 57 13.58 -12.15 3.11
CA LYS A 57 14.03 -11.87 1.75
C LYS A 57 15.03 -10.71 1.64
N LEU A 58 14.89 -9.69 2.49
CA LEU A 58 15.86 -8.61 2.59
C LEU A 58 17.24 -9.16 2.99
N LYS A 59 17.29 -9.96 4.05
CA LYS A 59 18.55 -10.54 4.56
C LYS A 59 19.19 -11.53 3.59
N GLU A 60 18.40 -12.27 2.81
CA GLU A 60 18.89 -13.21 1.80
C GLU A 60 19.50 -12.51 0.58
N ASN A 61 18.98 -11.35 0.18
CA ASN A 61 19.28 -10.74 -1.12
C ASN A 61 20.07 -9.44 -1.03
N ILE A 62 20.21 -8.83 0.15
CA ILE A 62 20.89 -7.54 0.34
C ILE A 62 22.03 -7.68 1.33
N ASP A 63 23.25 -7.37 0.88
CA ASP A 63 24.37 -7.16 1.78
C ASP A 63 24.24 -5.80 2.46
N ILE A 64 23.63 -5.83 3.65
CA ILE A 64 23.34 -4.62 4.43
C ILE A 64 24.64 -3.92 4.84
N ASN A 65 25.71 -4.68 5.16
CA ASN A 65 26.95 -4.11 5.67
C ASN A 65 27.70 -3.25 4.65
N HIS A 66 27.63 -3.63 3.38
CA HIS A 66 28.26 -2.89 2.28
C HIS A 66 27.29 -1.95 1.55
N SER A 67 26.04 -1.84 2.01
CA SER A 67 25.06 -0.94 1.40
C SER A 67 25.25 0.51 1.83
N ARG A 68 25.19 1.45 0.88
CA ARG A 68 25.09 2.90 1.18
C ARG A 68 23.86 3.27 2.02
N PHE A 69 22.89 2.37 2.14
CA PHE A 69 21.67 2.53 2.91
C PHE A 69 21.66 1.68 4.21
N LYS A 70 22.84 1.27 4.70
CA LYS A 70 23.00 0.41 5.87
C LYS A 70 22.15 0.89 7.06
N GLU A 71 22.36 2.12 7.50
CA GLU A 71 21.64 2.71 8.64
C GLU A 71 20.12 2.65 8.46
N LYS A 72 19.62 2.89 7.25
CA LYS A 72 18.22 2.82 6.93
C LYS A 72 17.65 1.41 7.03
N TYR A 73 18.40 0.41 6.57
CA TYR A 73 18.00 -0.99 6.71
C TYR A 73 18.00 -1.43 8.17
N GLU A 74 19.03 -1.07 8.94
CA GLU A 74 19.13 -1.37 10.36
C GLU A 74 17.98 -0.74 11.15
N ASN A 75 17.66 0.52 10.91
CA ASN A 75 16.51 1.21 11.50
C ASN A 75 15.17 0.55 11.13
N SER A 76 15.00 0.13 9.87
CA SER A 76 13.82 -0.60 9.43
C SER A 76 13.66 -1.95 10.13
N LEU A 77 14.75 -2.68 10.34
CA LEU A 77 14.76 -3.95 11.06
C LEU A 77 14.46 -3.76 12.55
N ALA A 78 15.04 -2.74 13.18
CA ALA A 78 14.77 -2.38 14.58
C ALA A 78 13.32 -1.88 14.77
N GLY A 79 12.79 -1.12 13.83
CA GLY A 79 11.43 -0.59 13.86
C GLY A 79 10.32 -1.63 13.71
N THR A 80 10.66 -2.86 13.28
CA THR A 80 9.67 -3.96 13.17
C THR A 80 9.17 -4.47 14.52
N ALA A 81 9.90 -4.22 15.59
CA ALA A 81 9.46 -4.53 16.97
C ALA A 81 8.38 -3.56 17.47
N LYS A 82 8.26 -2.37 16.89
CA LYS A 82 7.22 -1.39 17.20
C LYS A 82 6.01 -1.63 16.30
N GLY A 83 4.82 -1.68 16.87
CA GLY A 83 3.58 -1.86 16.09
C GLY A 83 3.43 -0.83 14.97
N VAL A 84 2.76 -1.21 13.89
CA VAL A 84 2.48 -0.31 12.76
C VAL A 84 1.28 0.56 13.09
N PRO A 85 1.39 1.90 13.04
CA PRO A 85 0.24 2.78 13.25
C PRO A 85 -0.91 2.45 12.28
N PHE A 86 -2.14 2.48 12.79
CA PHE A 86 -3.36 2.21 12.02
C PHE A 86 -3.39 0.82 11.37
N ASN A 87 -2.71 -0.16 11.98
CA ASN A 87 -2.79 -1.55 11.56
C ASN A 87 -4.18 -2.11 11.86
N GLU A 88 -4.72 -2.87 10.93
CA GLU A 88 -6.02 -3.53 11.05
C GLU A 88 -5.85 -5.05 10.91
N GLU A 89 -6.83 -5.79 11.42
CA GLU A 89 -6.87 -7.24 11.26
C GLU A 89 -7.42 -7.65 9.89
N ALA A 90 -7.08 -8.85 9.42
CA ALA A 90 -7.52 -9.36 8.13
C ALA A 90 -9.05 -9.35 7.96
N ILE A 91 -9.82 -9.48 9.07
CA ILE A 91 -11.27 -9.41 9.06
C ILE A 91 -11.80 -8.07 8.53
N ALA A 92 -11.06 -6.97 8.67
CA ALA A 92 -11.45 -5.67 8.11
C ALA A 92 -11.53 -5.72 6.57
N VAL A 93 -10.62 -6.46 5.94
CA VAL A 93 -10.65 -6.68 4.49
C VAL A 93 -11.85 -7.53 4.10
N ALA A 94 -12.09 -8.64 4.81
CA ALA A 94 -13.20 -9.54 4.53
C ALA A 94 -14.56 -8.84 4.62
N LYS A 95 -14.77 -7.98 5.62
CA LYS A 95 -15.99 -7.17 5.75
C LYS A 95 -16.23 -6.25 4.56
N ILE A 96 -15.18 -5.63 4.02
CA ILE A 96 -15.30 -4.76 2.84
C ILE A 96 -15.59 -5.59 1.59
N VAL A 97 -14.93 -6.74 1.41
CA VAL A 97 -15.20 -7.66 0.29
C VAL A 97 -16.66 -8.12 0.32
N HIS A 98 -17.15 -8.55 1.47
CA HIS A 98 -18.56 -8.94 1.64
C HIS A 98 -19.51 -7.81 1.25
N LYS A 99 -19.28 -6.59 1.76
CA LYS A 99 -20.07 -5.42 1.39
C LYS A 99 -20.06 -5.13 -0.12
N ILE A 100 -18.94 -5.37 -0.79
CA ILE A 100 -18.82 -5.16 -2.24
C ILE A 100 -19.67 -6.18 -3.00
N ILE A 101 -19.60 -7.44 -2.61
CA ILE A 101 -20.36 -8.54 -3.24
C ILE A 101 -21.87 -8.31 -3.15
N GLU A 102 -22.35 -7.74 -2.04
CA GLU A 102 -23.77 -7.45 -1.83
C GLU A 102 -24.25 -6.13 -2.48
N ALA A 103 -23.32 -5.29 -2.92
CA ALA A 103 -23.65 -3.98 -3.48
C ALA A 103 -24.17 -4.10 -4.92
N LYS A 104 -25.31 -3.49 -5.22
CA LYS A 104 -25.82 -3.41 -6.61
C LYS A 104 -24.92 -2.57 -7.53
N ASN A 105 -24.34 -1.49 -7.00
CA ASN A 105 -23.45 -0.59 -7.70
C ASN A 105 -22.22 -0.32 -6.83
N PRO A 106 -21.22 -1.21 -6.82
CA PRO A 106 -20.03 -1.03 -6.00
C PRO A 106 -19.19 0.16 -6.51
N LYS A 107 -18.50 0.82 -5.58
CA LYS A 107 -17.55 1.88 -5.96
C LYS A 107 -16.34 1.26 -6.64
N PRO A 108 -15.71 1.95 -7.59
CA PRO A 108 -14.53 1.41 -8.28
C PRO A 108 -13.30 1.29 -7.36
N ARG A 109 -13.29 1.95 -6.19
CA ARG A 109 -12.17 1.92 -5.25
C ARG A 109 -12.63 1.99 -3.80
N TYR A 110 -12.03 1.13 -2.96
CA TYR A 110 -12.26 1.12 -1.52
C TYR A 110 -10.95 1.26 -0.77
N TYR A 111 -10.92 2.14 0.20
CA TYR A 111 -9.85 2.25 1.20
C TYR A 111 -10.29 1.50 2.45
N ILE A 112 -9.37 0.80 3.11
CA ILE A 112 -9.71 -0.02 4.28
C ILE A 112 -9.20 0.61 5.56
N THR A 113 -7.90 0.86 5.68
CA THR A 113 -7.33 1.42 6.90
C THR A 113 -7.38 2.95 6.93
N LYS A 114 -7.40 3.52 8.13
CA LYS A 114 -7.34 4.97 8.35
C LYS A 114 -6.12 5.61 7.67
N ALA A 115 -4.97 4.92 7.69
CA ALA A 115 -3.76 5.37 6.99
C ALA A 115 -3.99 5.55 5.48
N THR A 116 -4.73 4.64 4.85
CA THR A 116 -5.02 4.71 3.41
C THR A 116 -5.93 5.89 3.07
N TYR A 117 -6.95 6.14 3.89
CA TYR A 117 -7.81 7.32 3.74
C TYR A 117 -7.01 8.62 3.87
N LEU A 118 -6.21 8.74 4.93
CA LEU A 118 -5.41 9.93 5.20
C LEU A 118 -4.41 10.21 4.07
N LEU A 119 -3.58 9.22 3.72
CA LEU A 119 -2.56 9.38 2.69
C LEU A 119 -3.16 9.58 1.29
N GLY A 120 -4.29 8.94 0.99
CA GLY A 120 -5.02 9.15 -0.25
C GLY A 120 -5.60 10.56 -0.37
N ALA A 121 -6.11 11.13 0.74
CA ALA A 121 -6.56 12.52 0.78
C ALA A 121 -5.39 13.51 0.63
N LEU A 122 -4.31 13.31 1.38
CA LEU A 122 -3.10 14.14 1.30
C LEU A 122 -2.53 14.16 -0.11
N LYS A 123 -2.46 13.00 -0.79
CA LYS A 123 -1.98 12.91 -2.18
C LYS A 123 -2.79 13.75 -3.16
N ARG A 124 -4.07 13.95 -2.90
CA ARG A 124 -4.97 14.73 -3.78
C ARG A 124 -4.91 16.23 -3.53
N VAL A 125 -4.61 16.63 -2.29
CA VAL A 125 -4.69 18.04 -1.86
C VAL A 125 -3.32 18.72 -1.83
N LEU A 126 -2.26 17.97 -1.47
CA LEU A 126 -0.94 18.55 -1.31
C LEU A 126 -0.14 18.55 -2.61
N SER A 127 0.69 19.58 -2.78
CA SER A 127 1.74 19.57 -3.81
C SER A 127 2.73 18.44 -3.55
N THR A 128 3.41 17.97 -4.60
CA THR A 128 4.41 16.89 -4.50
C THR A 128 5.47 17.21 -3.46
N GLY A 129 6.03 18.43 -3.47
CA GLY A 129 7.09 18.80 -2.53
C GLY A 129 6.65 18.85 -1.07
N LEU A 130 5.37 19.20 -0.79
CA LEU A 130 4.84 19.19 0.57
C LEU A 130 4.56 17.75 1.03
N LEU A 131 4.02 16.92 0.14
CA LEU A 131 3.80 15.52 0.41
C LEU A 131 5.11 14.78 0.70
N ASP A 132 6.16 15.04 -0.10
CA ASP A 132 7.49 14.44 0.09
C ASP A 132 8.11 14.80 1.44
N LYS A 133 7.95 16.05 1.91
CA LYS A 133 8.37 16.47 3.26
C LYS A 133 7.69 15.68 4.38
N ILE A 134 6.43 15.30 4.19
CA ILE A 134 5.68 14.48 5.15
C ILE A 134 6.15 13.03 5.07
N LEU A 135 6.21 12.46 3.86
CA LEU A 135 6.54 11.05 3.64
C LEU A 135 8.00 10.71 3.97
N SER A 136 8.92 11.69 3.89
CA SER A 136 10.33 11.50 4.27
C SER A 136 10.55 11.33 5.78
N ARG A 137 9.52 11.66 6.59
CA ARG A 137 9.56 11.51 8.07
C ARG A 137 8.91 10.20 8.55
N ILE A 138 8.32 9.44 7.65
CA ILE A 138 7.69 8.14 7.89
C ILE A 138 8.65 7.01 7.50
#